data_3ded05df8db8c8cf756bc5d0d7b814f3
#
_entry.id   3ded05df8db8c8cf756bc5d0d7b814f3
#
_cell.length_a   1.000
_cell.length_b   1.000
_cell.length_c   1.000
_cell.angle_alpha   90.00
_cell.angle_beta   90.00
_cell.angle_gamma   90.00
#
_symmetry.space_group_name_H-M   'P 1'
#
loop_
_entity.id
_entity.type
_entity.pdbx_description
1 polymer ?
#
loop_
_entity_poly.entity_id
_entity_poly.type
_entity_poly.pdbx_seq_one_letter_code
_entity_poly.pdbx_strand_id
1 'polypeptide(L)'
;PSVPTESRHKAFLVDRKLLDSDPHFAEGCASCHRGDERAASREKAHAGFIKKPSADLATCGKCHDKMAGTYANALHFTAAGLRHGVSGRFSTTERRVFDEKVFQQSCRSCHASCGDCHVRSPRIAGVSTGLLKGHRFVAKDDGKTCAMCHGGRVYPEFTGDFGGSADIHYQKGMTCLDCHGKTELHGTGTIQTSKREVKERPACEKCHKAGTEKTEKAKTSHAQHRDRVSCYACHSGGVYTNCLDCHLGKGATPKPGFFLGLDPKDRKTVTTLRLVPTVRDTFKTAGIAMEKYDSLPNYWATPTHNIKKRTDRTRSCEVCHVEKRDFLTKEGLIKNGSKANEL
;
A
#
# COMPACT_ATOMS: atom_id res chain seq x y z
N PRO A 1 28.98 -28.43 -13.51
CA PRO A 1 29.53 -28.75 -12.20
C PRO A 1 28.80 -29.97 -11.63
N SER A 2 29.54 -30.96 -11.11
CA SER A 2 28.97 -32.12 -10.47
C SER A 2 28.15 -31.71 -9.27
N VAL A 3 26.89 -32.09 -9.20
CA VAL A 3 26.00 -31.80 -8.07
C VAL A 3 26.56 -32.48 -6.82
N PRO A 4 26.78 -31.73 -5.72
CA PRO A 4 27.23 -32.35 -4.48
C PRO A 4 26.22 -33.39 -4.00
N THR A 5 26.70 -34.61 -3.77
CA THR A 5 25.88 -35.75 -3.36
C THR A 5 25.46 -35.73 -1.89
N GLU A 6 26.02 -34.82 -1.08
CA GLU A 6 25.68 -34.69 0.33
C GLU A 6 24.26 -34.18 0.56
N SER A 7 23.50 -34.85 1.41
CA SER A 7 22.08 -34.55 1.68
C SER A 7 21.79 -33.11 2.10
N ARG A 8 22.74 -32.47 2.83
CA ARG A 8 22.65 -31.07 3.25
C ARG A 8 22.60 -30.05 2.08
N HIS A 9 23.16 -30.41 0.92
CA HIS A 9 23.17 -29.52 -0.25
C HIS A 9 21.93 -29.73 -1.15
N LYS A 10 21.17 -30.80 -0.98
CA LYS A 10 19.94 -31.02 -1.76
C LYS A 10 18.90 -29.95 -1.56
N ALA A 11 18.86 -29.34 -0.37
CA ALA A 11 17.93 -28.25 -0.06
C ALA A 11 18.19 -26.97 -0.89
N PHE A 12 19.41 -26.81 -1.43
CA PHE A 12 19.80 -25.64 -2.23
C PHE A 12 19.68 -25.89 -3.73
N LEU A 13 19.33 -27.11 -4.16
CA LEU A 13 19.13 -27.39 -5.56
C LEU A 13 17.79 -26.80 -6.02
N VAL A 14 17.83 -26.09 -7.12
CA VAL A 14 16.61 -25.61 -7.79
C VAL A 14 15.93 -26.79 -8.46
N ASP A 15 14.61 -26.86 -8.36
CA ASP A 15 13.82 -27.90 -9.01
C ASP A 15 14.00 -27.82 -10.53
N ARG A 16 14.41 -28.93 -11.13
CA ARG A 16 14.63 -29.05 -12.59
C ARG A 16 13.38 -28.69 -13.38
N LYS A 17 12.20 -29.11 -12.92
CA LYS A 17 10.93 -28.78 -13.57
C LYS A 17 10.67 -27.26 -13.60
N LEU A 18 11.07 -26.55 -12.54
CA LEU A 18 10.97 -25.09 -12.49
C LEU A 18 11.90 -24.44 -13.51
N LEU A 19 13.16 -24.92 -13.60
CA LEU A 19 14.13 -24.41 -14.57
C LEU A 19 13.66 -24.60 -16.01
N ASP A 20 13.05 -25.75 -16.31
CA ASP A 20 12.61 -26.09 -17.65
C ASP A 20 11.28 -25.41 -18.05
N SER A 21 10.49 -24.95 -17.07
CA SER A 21 9.14 -24.40 -17.31
C SER A 21 9.07 -22.87 -17.36
N ASP A 22 10.05 -22.16 -16.80
CA ASP A 22 10.03 -20.71 -16.71
C ASP A 22 11.13 -20.09 -17.59
N PRO A 23 10.77 -19.27 -18.59
CA PRO A 23 11.72 -18.72 -19.56
C PRO A 23 12.83 -17.87 -18.94
N HIS A 24 12.62 -17.28 -17.74
CA HIS A 24 13.65 -16.49 -17.08
C HIS A 24 14.89 -17.34 -16.72
N PHE A 25 14.74 -18.63 -16.49
CA PHE A 25 15.87 -19.52 -16.16
C PHE A 25 16.70 -19.89 -17.38
N ALA A 26 16.17 -19.76 -18.60
CA ALA A 26 16.94 -19.95 -19.83
C ALA A 26 18.09 -18.96 -19.97
N GLU A 27 17.94 -17.76 -19.38
CA GLU A 27 18.95 -16.70 -19.38
C GLU A 27 20.13 -16.98 -18.42
N GLY A 28 20.04 -18.00 -17.57
CA GLY A 28 21.03 -18.32 -16.54
C GLY A 28 20.97 -17.41 -15.31
N CYS A 29 21.48 -17.92 -14.19
CA CYS A 29 21.43 -17.18 -12.91
C CYS A 29 22.28 -15.89 -12.94
N ALA A 30 23.41 -15.95 -13.59
CA ALA A 30 24.37 -14.83 -13.66
C ALA A 30 23.84 -13.64 -14.47
N SER A 31 22.90 -13.84 -15.39
CA SER A 31 22.30 -12.74 -16.18
C SER A 31 21.60 -11.71 -15.30
N CYS A 32 21.00 -12.15 -14.18
CA CYS A 32 20.33 -11.33 -13.19
C CYS A 32 21.20 -11.08 -11.95
N HIS A 33 21.78 -12.15 -11.39
CA HIS A 33 22.51 -12.09 -10.13
C HIS A 33 23.97 -11.68 -10.26
N ARG A 34 24.51 -11.58 -11.48
CA ARG A 34 25.95 -11.40 -11.73
C ARG A 34 26.75 -12.55 -11.13
N GLY A 35 28.06 -12.35 -10.91
CA GLY A 35 28.96 -13.41 -10.51
C GLY A 35 29.47 -14.19 -11.73
N ASP A 36 30.20 -15.27 -11.48
CA ASP A 36 30.71 -16.19 -12.49
C ASP A 36 30.29 -17.63 -12.20
N GLU A 37 29.31 -18.13 -12.89
CA GLU A 37 28.79 -19.49 -12.73
C GLU A 37 29.74 -20.60 -13.13
N ARG A 38 30.83 -20.26 -13.85
CA ARG A 38 31.85 -21.19 -14.29
C ARG A 38 33.07 -21.23 -13.36
N ALA A 39 33.15 -20.32 -12.41
CA ALA A 39 34.27 -20.25 -11.48
C ALA A 39 34.32 -21.48 -10.56
N ALA A 40 35.53 -22.00 -10.36
CA ALA A 40 35.77 -23.18 -9.53
C ALA A 40 35.73 -22.88 -8.02
N SER A 41 35.99 -21.64 -7.61
CA SER A 41 35.95 -21.25 -6.19
C SER A 41 34.75 -20.39 -5.87
N ARG A 42 34.23 -20.52 -4.63
CA ARG A 42 33.10 -19.73 -4.14
C ARG A 42 33.35 -18.22 -4.23
N GLU A 43 34.54 -17.76 -3.88
CA GLU A 43 34.92 -16.36 -3.88
C GLU A 43 34.84 -15.78 -5.30
N LYS A 44 35.36 -16.49 -6.28
CA LYS A 44 35.30 -16.09 -7.69
C LYS A 44 33.87 -16.17 -8.22
N ALA A 45 33.14 -17.25 -7.90
CA ALA A 45 31.76 -17.43 -8.33
C ALA A 45 30.84 -16.29 -7.84
N HIS A 46 31.08 -15.75 -6.65
CA HIS A 46 30.24 -14.69 -6.05
C HIS A 46 30.86 -13.29 -6.16
N ALA A 47 31.93 -13.13 -6.93
CA ALA A 47 32.48 -11.79 -7.20
C ALA A 47 31.45 -10.92 -7.91
N GLY A 48 31.06 -9.81 -7.30
CA GLY A 48 30.04 -8.92 -7.84
C GLY A 48 28.59 -9.43 -7.77
N PHE A 49 28.33 -10.53 -7.03
CA PHE A 49 26.99 -11.08 -6.85
C PHE A 49 25.99 -10.07 -6.28
N ILE A 50 24.82 -10.00 -6.91
CA ILE A 50 23.71 -9.15 -6.49
C ILE A 50 22.60 -10.02 -5.87
N LYS A 51 22.34 -9.82 -4.58
CA LYS A 51 21.33 -10.58 -3.85
C LYS A 51 19.89 -10.27 -4.33
N LYS A 52 19.59 -9.02 -4.65
CA LYS A 52 18.25 -8.55 -5.08
C LYS A 52 18.37 -7.79 -6.42
N PRO A 53 18.54 -8.50 -7.53
CA PRO A 53 18.74 -7.85 -8.84
C PRO A 53 17.55 -7.00 -9.29
N SER A 54 16.33 -7.33 -8.84
CA SER A 54 15.11 -6.57 -9.15
C SER A 54 15.07 -5.16 -8.52
N ALA A 55 15.98 -4.85 -7.61
CA ALA A 55 16.11 -3.48 -7.06
C ALA A 55 16.64 -2.49 -8.11
N ASP A 56 17.40 -2.99 -9.09
CA ASP A 56 17.81 -2.24 -10.26
C ASP A 56 16.83 -2.51 -11.41
N LEU A 57 16.08 -1.47 -11.81
CA LEU A 57 15.11 -1.58 -12.90
C LEU A 57 15.75 -2.00 -14.22
N ALA A 58 17.03 -1.67 -14.44
CA ALA A 58 17.75 -2.05 -15.64
C ALA A 58 17.89 -3.57 -15.80
N THR A 59 17.90 -4.32 -14.69
CA THR A 59 17.98 -5.79 -14.74
C THR A 59 16.76 -6.39 -15.46
N CYS A 60 15.55 -6.04 -15.01
CA CYS A 60 14.32 -6.51 -15.65
C CYS A 60 14.05 -5.76 -16.96
N GLY A 61 14.47 -4.50 -17.04
CA GLY A 61 14.30 -3.61 -18.19
C GLY A 61 15.02 -4.08 -19.46
N LYS A 62 15.98 -5.00 -19.37
CA LYS A 62 16.62 -5.60 -20.55
C LYS A 62 15.61 -6.26 -21.51
N CYS A 63 14.55 -6.86 -20.95
CA CYS A 63 13.48 -7.51 -21.72
C CYS A 63 12.12 -6.82 -21.52
N HIS A 64 11.91 -6.14 -20.37
CA HIS A 64 10.67 -5.47 -19.99
C HIS A 64 10.83 -3.93 -19.98
N ASP A 65 11.45 -3.38 -21.00
CA ASP A 65 11.85 -1.97 -21.12
C ASP A 65 10.70 -0.98 -20.90
N LYS A 66 9.59 -1.18 -21.60
CA LYS A 66 8.39 -0.34 -21.45
C LYS A 66 7.85 -0.34 -20.02
N MET A 67 7.81 -1.52 -19.40
CA MET A 67 7.31 -1.65 -18.03
C MET A 67 8.26 -1.03 -17.02
N ALA A 68 9.56 -1.25 -17.17
CA ALA A 68 10.57 -0.63 -16.31
C ALA A 68 10.54 0.89 -16.43
N GLY A 69 10.40 1.42 -17.67
CA GLY A 69 10.31 2.86 -17.91
C GLY A 69 9.09 3.53 -17.28
N THR A 70 7.90 2.91 -17.35
CA THR A 70 6.72 3.47 -16.69
C THR A 70 6.81 3.34 -15.17
N TYR A 71 7.30 2.21 -14.68
CA TYR A 71 7.37 1.91 -13.26
C TYR A 71 8.36 2.80 -12.50
N ALA A 72 9.42 3.27 -13.15
CA ALA A 72 10.40 4.19 -12.56
C ALA A 72 9.77 5.44 -11.92
N ASN A 73 8.62 5.88 -12.42
CA ASN A 73 7.90 7.05 -11.95
C ASN A 73 6.64 6.71 -11.12
N ALA A 74 6.32 5.42 -10.96
CA ALA A 74 5.17 4.98 -10.21
C ALA A 74 5.35 5.18 -8.69
N LEU A 75 4.23 5.39 -7.97
CA LEU A 75 4.25 5.58 -6.51
C LEU A 75 4.83 4.39 -5.76
N HIS A 76 4.63 3.17 -6.26
CA HIS A 76 5.16 1.96 -5.64
C HIS A 76 6.69 1.87 -5.76
N PHE A 77 7.27 2.38 -6.83
CA PHE A 77 8.73 2.43 -6.98
C PHE A 77 9.34 3.60 -6.23
N THR A 78 8.77 4.78 -6.35
CA THR A 78 9.34 6.01 -5.79
C THR A 78 9.06 6.20 -4.30
N ALA A 79 8.00 5.55 -3.77
CA ALA A 79 7.42 5.82 -2.45
C ALA A 79 7.10 7.33 -2.22
N ALA A 80 6.96 8.08 -3.30
CA ALA A 80 6.77 9.53 -3.26
C ALA A 80 5.50 9.95 -2.50
N GLY A 81 4.46 9.11 -2.51
CA GLY A 81 3.25 9.34 -1.74
C GLY A 81 3.47 9.43 -0.22
N LEU A 82 4.43 8.65 0.32
CA LEU A 82 4.80 8.72 1.74
C LEU A 82 5.50 10.04 2.05
N ARG A 83 6.43 10.45 1.18
CA ARG A 83 7.12 11.74 1.28
C ARG A 83 6.12 12.89 1.20
N HIS A 84 5.25 12.90 0.19
CA HIS A 84 4.24 13.92 -0.03
C HIS A 84 3.32 14.09 1.19
N GLY A 85 2.94 12.99 1.84
CA GLY A 85 2.04 12.98 2.98
C GLY A 85 2.54 13.76 4.21
N VAL A 86 3.85 13.96 4.34
CA VAL A 86 4.44 14.64 5.51
C VAL A 86 5.19 15.92 5.15
N SER A 87 5.72 16.02 3.93
CA SER A 87 6.67 17.08 3.53
C SER A 87 6.09 18.50 3.61
N GLY A 88 4.78 18.66 3.52
CA GLY A 88 4.13 19.95 3.72
C GLY A 88 4.28 20.52 5.14
N ARG A 89 4.63 19.69 6.13
CA ARG A 89 4.86 20.09 7.53
C ARG A 89 6.27 20.57 7.81
N PHE A 90 7.16 20.47 6.82
CA PHE A 90 8.58 20.77 6.98
C PHE A 90 8.97 22.10 6.36
N SER A 91 9.91 22.79 6.98
CA SER A 91 10.71 23.83 6.31
C SER A 91 11.61 23.18 5.23
N THR A 92 12.26 23.99 4.40
CA THR A 92 13.16 23.50 3.36
C THR A 92 14.34 22.70 3.95
N THR A 93 14.89 23.19 5.06
CA THR A 93 15.99 22.51 5.77
C THR A 93 15.54 21.19 6.35
N GLU A 94 14.40 21.16 7.03
CA GLU A 94 13.84 19.94 7.62
C GLU A 94 13.48 18.89 6.56
N ARG A 95 13.02 19.31 5.38
CA ARG A 95 12.73 18.41 4.28
C ARG A 95 13.99 17.67 3.81
N ARG A 96 15.13 18.36 3.72
CA ARG A 96 16.42 17.73 3.38
C ARG A 96 16.82 16.71 4.46
N VAL A 97 16.75 17.08 5.73
CA VAL A 97 17.06 16.17 6.85
C VAL A 97 16.13 14.95 6.84
N PHE A 98 14.84 15.16 6.58
CA PHE A 98 13.87 14.08 6.44
C PHE A 98 14.23 13.12 5.31
N ASP A 99 14.56 13.66 4.14
CA ASP A 99 14.91 12.86 2.96
C ASP A 99 16.16 12.02 3.21
N GLU A 100 17.20 12.59 3.81
CA GLU A 100 18.48 11.91 4.04
C GLU A 100 18.43 10.90 5.19
N LYS A 101 17.82 11.25 6.33
CA LYS A 101 17.90 10.45 7.56
C LYS A 101 16.67 9.58 7.81
N VAL A 102 15.47 10.04 7.44
CA VAL A 102 14.23 9.33 7.78
C VAL A 102 13.68 8.58 6.57
N PHE A 103 13.53 9.27 5.44
CA PHE A 103 12.91 8.67 4.27
C PHE A 103 13.72 7.49 3.73
N GLN A 104 15.03 7.66 3.56
CA GLN A 104 15.90 6.61 3.02
C GLN A 104 16.00 5.40 3.96
N GLN A 105 16.04 5.63 5.27
CA GLN A 105 16.27 4.56 6.25
C GLN A 105 14.98 3.81 6.63
N SER A 106 13.84 4.49 6.63
CA SER A 106 12.59 3.94 7.15
C SER A 106 11.48 3.90 6.10
N CYS A 107 11.12 5.03 5.50
CA CYS A 107 9.95 5.10 4.62
C CYS A 107 10.18 4.37 3.29
N ARG A 108 11.41 4.43 2.77
CA ARG A 108 11.77 3.76 1.52
C ARG A 108 11.81 2.23 1.64
N SER A 109 11.74 1.67 2.83
CA SER A 109 11.60 0.21 3.00
C SER A 109 10.32 -0.35 2.36
N CYS A 110 9.30 0.51 2.16
CA CYS A 110 8.09 0.16 1.39
C CYS A 110 8.24 0.40 -0.13
N HIS A 111 9.43 0.80 -0.60
CA HIS A 111 9.76 0.86 -2.02
C HIS A 111 9.70 -0.54 -2.62
N ALA A 112 8.75 -0.76 -3.54
CA ALA A 112 8.58 -2.04 -4.19
C ALA A 112 9.44 -2.13 -5.46
N SER A 113 10.31 -3.12 -5.53
CA SER A 113 10.97 -3.51 -6.77
C SER A 113 10.12 -4.50 -7.55
N CYS A 114 10.46 -4.76 -8.81
CA CYS A 114 9.75 -5.75 -9.63
C CYS A 114 9.61 -7.09 -8.91
N GLY A 115 10.70 -7.58 -8.29
CA GLY A 115 10.72 -8.86 -7.60
C GLY A 115 9.88 -8.92 -6.33
N ASP A 116 9.60 -7.81 -5.68
CA ASP A 116 8.75 -7.81 -4.49
C ASP A 116 7.30 -8.24 -4.83
N CYS A 117 6.86 -7.96 -6.05
CA CYS A 117 5.55 -8.37 -6.55
C CYS A 117 5.63 -9.62 -7.44
N HIS A 118 6.67 -9.77 -8.25
CA HIS A 118 6.71 -10.79 -9.31
C HIS A 118 7.60 -12.00 -9.01
N VAL A 119 8.38 -12.00 -7.93
CA VAL A 119 9.24 -13.13 -7.57
C VAL A 119 8.73 -13.79 -6.28
N ARG A 120 8.47 -15.09 -6.34
CA ARG A 120 8.06 -15.89 -5.19
C ARG A 120 9.22 -16.77 -4.75
N SER A 121 9.76 -16.48 -3.59
CA SER A 121 10.78 -17.31 -2.94
C SER A 121 10.14 -18.17 -1.84
N PRO A 122 10.65 -19.39 -1.60
CA PRO A 122 10.23 -20.18 -0.46
C PRO A 122 10.43 -19.42 0.85
N ARG A 123 9.50 -19.60 1.79
CA ARG A 123 9.57 -19.01 3.13
C ARG A 123 9.52 -20.11 4.18
N ILE A 124 10.38 -20.00 5.20
CA ILE A 124 10.32 -20.82 6.40
C ILE A 124 10.09 -19.90 7.58
N ALA A 125 9.04 -20.14 8.36
CA ALA A 125 8.64 -19.30 9.50
C ALA A 125 8.54 -17.79 9.14
N GLY A 126 8.02 -17.49 7.95
CA GLY A 126 7.86 -16.10 7.49
C GLY A 126 9.12 -15.45 6.89
N VAL A 127 10.28 -16.08 7.02
CA VAL A 127 11.55 -15.57 6.48
C VAL A 127 11.79 -16.12 5.08
N SER A 128 12.14 -15.24 4.13
CA SER A 128 12.56 -15.68 2.80
C SER A 128 13.88 -16.45 2.91
N THR A 129 13.89 -17.67 2.45
CA THR A 129 15.05 -18.56 2.52
C THR A 129 16.00 -18.43 1.32
N GLY A 130 15.73 -17.45 0.47
CA GLY A 130 16.57 -17.15 -0.68
C GLY A 130 16.66 -18.32 -1.69
N LEU A 131 17.76 -19.05 -1.64
CA LEU A 131 18.08 -20.09 -2.62
C LEU A 131 17.39 -21.43 -2.41
N LEU A 132 16.73 -21.68 -1.27
CA LEU A 132 16.11 -22.98 -1.04
C LEU A 132 15.04 -23.25 -2.09
N LYS A 133 15.24 -24.30 -2.90
CA LYS A 133 14.36 -24.72 -4.00
C LYS A 133 14.11 -23.68 -5.10
N GLY A 134 14.92 -22.60 -5.14
CA GLY A 134 14.80 -21.55 -6.13
C GLY A 134 13.62 -20.61 -5.89
N HIS A 135 13.42 -19.72 -6.82
CA HIS A 135 12.29 -18.80 -6.87
C HIS A 135 11.57 -18.96 -8.23
N ARG A 136 10.30 -18.60 -8.26
CA ARG A 136 9.50 -18.62 -9.49
C ARG A 136 8.99 -17.23 -9.80
N PHE A 137 8.78 -16.94 -11.07
CA PHE A 137 8.19 -15.69 -11.53
C PHE A 137 6.68 -15.84 -11.67
N VAL A 138 5.94 -14.80 -11.34
CA VAL A 138 4.48 -14.76 -11.43
C VAL A 138 4.04 -13.48 -12.12
N ALA A 139 3.12 -13.61 -13.08
CA ALA A 139 2.57 -12.47 -13.79
C ALA A 139 1.52 -11.71 -12.96
N LYS A 140 0.74 -12.42 -12.17
CA LYS A 140 -0.34 -11.86 -11.34
C LYS A 140 -0.30 -12.48 -9.95
N ASP A 141 -0.49 -11.65 -8.94
CA ASP A 141 -0.57 -12.06 -7.54
C ASP A 141 -2.02 -12.32 -7.10
N ASP A 142 -2.17 -13.10 -6.04
CA ASP A 142 -3.43 -13.33 -5.33
C ASP A 142 -3.75 -12.25 -4.25
N GLY A 143 -2.94 -11.21 -4.17
CA GLY A 143 -3.07 -10.12 -3.20
C GLY A 143 -2.30 -10.32 -1.89
N LYS A 144 -1.79 -11.52 -1.59
CA LYS A 144 -1.02 -11.78 -0.35
C LYS A 144 0.28 -11.01 -0.29
N THR A 145 0.91 -10.77 -1.43
CA THR A 145 2.12 -9.95 -1.49
C THR A 145 1.85 -8.50 -1.12
N CYS A 146 0.68 -7.97 -1.46
CA CYS A 146 0.27 -6.63 -1.08
C CYS A 146 0.27 -6.45 0.44
N ALA A 147 -0.10 -7.49 1.19
CA ALA A 147 -0.12 -7.48 2.65
C ALA A 147 1.26 -7.27 3.29
N MET A 148 2.36 -7.53 2.58
CA MET A 148 3.71 -7.29 3.10
C MET A 148 3.94 -5.81 3.45
N CYS A 149 3.37 -4.89 2.67
CA CYS A 149 3.43 -3.45 2.93
C CYS A 149 2.08 -2.89 3.40
N HIS A 150 0.96 -3.43 2.91
CA HIS A 150 -0.39 -2.98 3.24
C HIS A 150 -1.03 -3.74 4.42
N GLY A 151 -0.31 -4.67 5.06
CA GLY A 151 -0.78 -5.47 6.19
C GLY A 151 -1.05 -4.71 7.48
N GLY A 152 -0.49 -3.49 7.60
CA GLY A 152 -0.77 -2.63 8.77
C GLY A 152 -2.13 -1.93 8.74
N ARG A 153 -2.82 -1.87 7.59
CA ARG A 153 -4.11 -1.20 7.46
C ARG A 153 -5.03 -1.85 6.44
N VAL A 154 -4.71 -1.70 5.16
CA VAL A 154 -5.64 -1.99 4.06
C VAL A 154 -6.01 -3.47 3.98
N TYR A 155 -5.02 -4.34 4.13
CA TYR A 155 -5.26 -5.78 4.03
C TYR A 155 -6.18 -6.30 5.17
N PRO A 156 -5.91 -6.02 6.46
CA PRO A 156 -6.81 -6.46 7.53
C PRO A 156 -8.16 -5.74 7.55
N GLU A 157 -8.29 -4.53 7.00
CA GLU A 157 -9.61 -3.94 6.75
C GLU A 157 -10.41 -4.79 5.75
N PHE A 158 -9.75 -5.27 4.69
CA PHE A 158 -10.37 -6.04 3.61
C PHE A 158 -10.73 -7.46 4.06
N THR A 159 -9.84 -8.12 4.77
CA THR A 159 -10.04 -9.49 5.26
C THR A 159 -10.88 -9.59 6.53
N GLY A 160 -11.01 -8.49 7.29
CA GLY A 160 -11.70 -8.45 8.57
C GLY A 160 -10.83 -8.83 9.77
N ASP A 161 -9.50 -8.95 9.61
CA ASP A 161 -8.58 -9.44 10.64
C ASP A 161 -8.48 -8.53 11.87
N PHE A 162 -8.91 -7.26 11.79
CA PHE A 162 -8.98 -6.35 12.95
C PHE A 162 -10.26 -6.51 13.80
N GLY A 163 -11.06 -7.49 13.51
CA GLY A 163 -12.37 -7.70 14.13
C GLY A 163 -13.51 -7.08 13.31
N GLY A 164 -14.62 -7.75 13.31
CA GLY A 164 -15.77 -7.42 12.49
C GLY A 164 -15.87 -8.28 11.23
N SER A 165 -16.83 -7.96 10.36
CA SER A 165 -17.00 -8.68 9.10
C SER A 165 -16.02 -8.16 8.05
N ALA A 166 -15.46 -9.07 7.27
CA ALA A 166 -14.68 -8.75 6.09
C ALA A 166 -15.47 -7.88 5.08
N ASP A 167 -14.73 -7.26 4.17
CA ASP A 167 -15.29 -6.56 3.01
C ASP A 167 -16.20 -7.48 2.20
N ILE A 168 -17.31 -6.96 1.71
CA ILE A 168 -18.28 -7.75 0.93
C ILE A 168 -17.67 -8.31 -0.37
N HIS A 169 -16.72 -7.62 -0.97
CA HIS A 169 -16.06 -8.08 -2.18
C HIS A 169 -15.08 -9.23 -1.86
N TYR A 170 -14.36 -9.14 -0.72
CA TYR A 170 -13.54 -10.24 -0.22
C TYR A 170 -14.37 -11.49 0.06
N GLN A 171 -15.54 -11.34 0.72
CA GLN A 171 -16.46 -12.46 0.96
C GLN A 171 -16.97 -13.12 -0.33
N LYS A 172 -16.93 -12.40 -1.44
CA LYS A 172 -17.28 -12.90 -2.78
C LYS A 172 -16.09 -13.43 -3.57
N GLY A 173 -14.93 -13.56 -2.94
CA GLY A 173 -13.72 -14.11 -3.55
C GLY A 173 -12.93 -13.11 -4.39
N MET A 174 -13.24 -11.81 -4.35
CA MET A 174 -12.44 -10.79 -5.04
C MET A 174 -11.13 -10.56 -4.29
N THR A 175 -10.12 -10.21 -5.04
CA THR A 175 -8.77 -9.87 -4.58
C THR A 175 -8.47 -8.39 -4.79
N CYS A 176 -7.31 -7.95 -4.33
CA CYS A 176 -6.85 -6.57 -4.55
C CYS A 176 -6.82 -6.20 -6.04
N LEU A 177 -6.42 -7.14 -6.89
CA LEU A 177 -6.21 -6.92 -8.33
C LEU A 177 -7.52 -6.94 -9.16
N ASP A 178 -8.65 -7.24 -8.55
CA ASP A 178 -9.95 -7.09 -9.21
C ASP A 178 -10.42 -5.62 -9.21
N CYS A 179 -9.82 -4.79 -8.33
CA CYS A 179 -10.04 -3.35 -8.27
C CYS A 179 -8.81 -2.55 -8.74
N HIS A 180 -7.60 -2.96 -8.32
CA HIS A 180 -6.35 -2.27 -8.61
C HIS A 180 -5.70 -2.80 -9.88
N GLY A 181 -5.71 -1.99 -10.93
CA GLY A 181 -5.26 -2.40 -12.26
C GLY A 181 -3.76 -2.22 -12.49
N LYS A 182 -3.30 -2.86 -13.58
CA LYS A 182 -1.90 -2.82 -14.02
C LYS A 182 -1.35 -1.39 -14.16
N THR A 183 -2.11 -0.50 -14.80
CA THR A 183 -1.67 0.88 -15.06
C THR A 183 -1.52 1.68 -13.76
N GLU A 184 -2.42 1.48 -12.78
CA GLU A 184 -2.29 2.10 -11.46
C GLU A 184 -1.00 1.66 -10.76
N LEU A 185 -0.71 0.36 -10.79
CA LEU A 185 0.43 -0.22 -10.07
C LEU A 185 1.78 0.10 -10.71
N HIS A 186 1.84 0.11 -12.05
CA HIS A 186 3.10 0.32 -12.79
C HIS A 186 3.28 1.75 -13.29
N GLY A 187 2.27 2.62 -13.10
CA GLY A 187 2.32 3.98 -13.60
C GLY A 187 2.15 4.09 -15.12
N THR A 188 2.20 5.31 -15.60
CA THR A 188 2.07 5.67 -17.02
C THR A 188 3.36 6.29 -17.59
N GLY A 189 4.44 6.30 -16.81
CA GLY A 189 5.67 7.02 -17.12
C GLY A 189 5.68 8.47 -16.64
N THR A 190 4.52 9.03 -16.27
CA THR A 190 4.44 10.37 -15.66
C THR A 190 4.85 10.29 -14.20
N ILE A 191 5.64 11.24 -13.74
CA ILE A 191 6.02 11.35 -12.32
C ILE A 191 4.78 11.60 -11.48
N GLN A 192 4.59 10.78 -10.47
CA GLN A 192 3.49 10.87 -9.52
C GLN A 192 4.03 11.12 -8.11
N THR A 193 3.50 12.14 -7.44
CA THR A 193 3.86 12.47 -6.05
C THR A 193 2.76 12.11 -5.06
N SER A 194 1.54 11.92 -5.53
CA SER A 194 0.36 11.67 -4.72
C SER A 194 -0.57 10.66 -5.39
N LYS A 195 -1.23 9.83 -4.58
CA LYS A 195 -2.30 8.95 -5.07
C LYS A 195 -3.41 9.70 -5.85
N ARG A 196 -3.58 11.00 -5.64
CA ARG A 196 -4.60 11.81 -6.32
C ARG A 196 -4.25 12.10 -7.79
N GLU A 197 -2.98 11.99 -8.15
CA GLU A 197 -2.50 12.15 -9.53
C GLU A 197 -2.66 10.87 -10.36
N VAL A 198 -2.91 9.74 -9.68
CA VAL A 198 -3.17 8.46 -10.35
C VAL A 198 -4.59 8.45 -10.91
N LYS A 199 -4.73 8.55 -12.22
CA LYS A 199 -6.04 8.61 -12.91
C LYS A 199 -6.79 7.28 -12.87
N GLU A 200 -6.08 6.16 -12.94
CA GLU A 200 -6.64 4.81 -13.06
C GLU A 200 -7.03 4.17 -11.72
N ARG A 201 -7.20 4.97 -10.67
CA ARG A 201 -7.61 4.46 -9.36
C ARG A 201 -8.96 3.74 -9.40
N PRO A 202 -9.18 2.76 -8.51
CA PRO A 202 -10.49 2.15 -8.34
C PRO A 202 -11.58 3.18 -8.05
N ALA A 203 -12.73 2.99 -8.69
CA ALA A 203 -13.94 3.75 -8.45
C ALA A 203 -15.13 2.80 -8.41
N CYS A 204 -16.03 3.02 -7.47
CA CYS A 204 -17.20 2.16 -7.29
C CYS A 204 -18.05 2.11 -8.56
N GLU A 205 -18.15 3.23 -9.26
CA GLU A 205 -18.97 3.42 -10.44
C GLU A 205 -18.45 2.66 -11.68
N LYS A 206 -17.21 2.15 -11.64
CA LYS A 206 -16.70 1.29 -12.72
C LYS A 206 -17.52 -0.01 -12.83
N CYS A 207 -18.00 -0.52 -11.69
CA CYS A 207 -18.82 -1.73 -11.60
C CYS A 207 -20.26 -1.44 -11.17
N HIS A 208 -20.47 -0.54 -10.22
CA HIS A 208 -21.80 -0.20 -9.70
C HIS A 208 -22.42 0.97 -10.47
N LYS A 209 -23.24 0.64 -11.46
CA LYS A 209 -23.90 1.66 -12.28
C LYS A 209 -25.07 2.29 -11.54
N ALA A 210 -25.22 3.60 -11.69
CA ALA A 210 -26.39 4.32 -11.22
C ALA A 210 -27.68 3.78 -11.87
N GLY A 211 -28.76 3.77 -11.11
CA GLY A 211 -30.06 3.29 -11.59
C GLY A 211 -30.26 1.77 -11.52
N THR A 212 -29.27 1.04 -10.98
CA THR A 212 -29.38 -0.43 -10.76
C THR A 212 -29.88 -0.79 -9.35
N GLU A 213 -30.25 0.20 -8.56
CA GLU A 213 -30.77 0.03 -7.21
C GLU A 213 -32.09 -0.71 -7.21
N LYS A 214 -32.20 -1.72 -6.33
CA LYS A 214 -33.38 -2.60 -6.27
C LYS A 214 -34.56 -2.07 -5.47
N THR A 215 -34.36 -1.00 -4.67
CA THR A 215 -35.41 -0.44 -3.80
C THR A 215 -35.54 1.06 -4.00
N GLU A 216 -36.76 1.57 -3.85
CA GLU A 216 -37.03 3.01 -3.98
C GLU A 216 -36.24 3.82 -2.93
N LYS A 217 -36.13 3.31 -1.70
CA LYS A 217 -35.28 3.94 -0.67
C LYS A 217 -33.83 4.11 -1.13
N ALA A 218 -33.24 3.09 -1.75
CA ALA A 218 -31.87 3.17 -2.25
C ALA A 218 -31.75 4.15 -3.42
N LYS A 219 -32.69 4.15 -4.36
CA LYS A 219 -32.73 5.10 -5.47
C LYS A 219 -32.78 6.54 -4.98
N THR A 220 -33.69 6.83 -4.09
CA THR A 220 -33.88 8.16 -3.49
C THR A 220 -32.61 8.60 -2.72
N SER A 221 -32.08 7.73 -1.87
CA SER A 221 -30.88 8.03 -1.10
C SER A 221 -29.68 8.33 -1.99
N HIS A 222 -29.43 7.52 -3.02
CA HIS A 222 -28.33 7.74 -3.94
C HIS A 222 -28.53 9.01 -4.76
N ALA A 223 -29.75 9.28 -5.24
CA ALA A 223 -30.03 10.51 -6.00
C ALA A 223 -29.78 11.79 -5.19
N GLN A 224 -30.13 11.77 -3.89
CA GLN A 224 -29.97 12.93 -3.01
C GLN A 224 -28.53 13.19 -2.57
N HIS A 225 -27.68 12.13 -2.49
CA HIS A 225 -26.35 12.23 -1.89
C HIS A 225 -25.18 12.14 -2.89
N ARG A 226 -25.45 11.73 -4.14
CA ARG A 226 -24.44 11.38 -5.15
C ARG A 226 -23.28 12.36 -5.27
N ASP A 227 -23.57 13.67 -5.30
CA ASP A 227 -22.58 14.71 -5.58
C ASP A 227 -21.94 15.30 -4.33
N ARG A 228 -22.42 14.89 -3.14
CA ARG A 228 -22.01 15.48 -1.87
C ARG A 228 -21.46 14.47 -0.85
N VAL A 229 -21.74 13.19 -1.05
CA VAL A 229 -21.40 12.15 -0.08
C VAL A 229 -20.73 10.99 -0.81
N SER A 230 -19.51 10.64 -0.39
CA SER A 230 -18.81 9.50 -0.97
C SER A 230 -19.48 8.18 -0.59
N CYS A 231 -19.34 7.17 -1.45
CA CYS A 231 -19.86 5.82 -1.17
C CYS A 231 -19.37 5.28 0.18
N TYR A 232 -18.13 5.59 0.54
CA TYR A 232 -17.53 5.17 1.81
C TYR A 232 -18.25 5.71 3.03
N ALA A 233 -18.83 6.92 2.95
CA ALA A 233 -19.53 7.51 4.09
C ALA A 233 -20.73 6.67 4.54
N CYS A 234 -21.41 6.00 3.62
CA CYS A 234 -22.56 5.15 3.93
C CYS A 234 -22.20 3.66 4.02
N HIS A 235 -21.32 3.18 3.12
CA HIS A 235 -21.07 1.75 2.89
C HIS A 235 -19.83 1.20 3.57
N SER A 236 -19.23 1.91 4.50
CA SER A 236 -18.07 1.40 5.22
C SER A 236 -18.20 1.51 6.73
N GLY A 237 -17.37 0.80 7.42
CA GLY A 237 -17.27 0.83 8.89
C GLY A 237 -16.06 0.00 9.32
N GLY A 238 -15.76 0.02 10.62
CA GLY A 238 -14.70 -0.79 11.19
C GLY A 238 -13.54 0.00 11.74
N VAL A 239 -12.53 -0.70 12.19
CA VAL A 239 -11.33 -0.16 12.83
C VAL A 239 -10.15 -0.18 11.87
N TYR A 240 -9.13 0.61 12.15
CA TYR A 240 -7.88 0.63 11.40
C TYR A 240 -6.67 0.79 12.32
N THR A 241 -5.50 0.42 11.82
CA THR A 241 -4.21 0.78 12.41
C THR A 241 -3.43 1.68 11.46
N ASN A 242 -2.38 2.31 11.96
CA ASN A 242 -1.50 3.12 11.14
C ASN A 242 -0.10 2.48 11.07
N CYS A 243 0.51 2.49 9.91
CA CYS A 243 1.87 1.95 9.72
C CYS A 243 2.88 2.59 10.68
N LEU A 244 2.77 3.89 10.94
CA LEU A 244 3.67 4.61 11.83
C LEU A 244 3.53 4.21 13.30
N ASP A 245 2.41 3.64 13.71
CA ASP A 245 2.24 3.16 15.09
C ASP A 245 3.27 2.05 15.41
N CYS A 246 3.60 1.20 14.43
CA CYS A 246 4.65 0.19 14.55
C CYS A 246 6.04 0.75 14.22
N HIS A 247 6.15 1.46 13.09
CA HIS A 247 7.45 1.90 12.57
C HIS A 247 8.11 3.02 13.39
N LEU A 248 7.36 3.73 14.21
CA LEU A 248 7.87 4.74 15.13
C LEU A 248 7.87 4.28 16.61
N GLY A 249 7.76 2.98 16.84
CA GLY A 249 7.91 2.38 18.18
C GLY A 249 6.73 2.57 19.13
N LYS A 250 5.56 2.97 18.63
CA LYS A 250 4.33 3.14 19.44
C LYS A 250 3.45 1.89 19.54
N GLY A 251 3.82 0.83 18.83
CA GLY A 251 3.03 -0.39 18.73
C GLY A 251 1.78 -0.24 17.84
N ALA A 252 1.26 -1.36 17.36
CA ALA A 252 0.04 -1.38 16.55
C ALA A 252 -1.18 -1.49 17.46
N THR A 253 -1.90 -0.40 17.63
CA THR A 253 -3.19 -0.40 18.33
C THR A 253 -4.31 -0.14 17.36
N PRO A 254 -5.40 -0.95 17.37
CA PRO A 254 -6.59 -0.65 16.62
C PRO A 254 -7.14 0.73 16.98
N LYS A 255 -7.57 1.48 15.99
CA LYS A 255 -8.21 2.77 16.19
C LYS A 255 -9.73 2.63 16.22
N PRO A 256 -10.45 3.54 16.87
CA PRO A 256 -11.91 3.41 17.08
C PRO A 256 -12.72 3.41 15.77
N GLY A 257 -12.13 3.76 14.66
CA GLY A 257 -12.79 3.74 13.36
C GLY A 257 -12.59 5.01 12.56
N PHE A 258 -13.26 5.05 11.41
CA PHE A 258 -13.25 6.22 10.56
C PHE A 258 -14.31 7.22 11.02
N PHE A 259 -13.94 8.50 11.01
CA PHE A 259 -14.87 9.58 11.18
C PHE A 259 -15.52 9.97 9.85
N LEU A 260 -16.67 10.62 9.91
CA LEU A 260 -17.26 11.33 8.78
C LEU A 260 -16.89 12.81 8.85
N GLY A 261 -16.70 13.42 7.71
CA GLY A 261 -16.44 14.85 7.59
C GLY A 261 -16.18 15.27 6.17
N LEU A 262 -16.02 16.57 5.94
CA LEU A 262 -15.68 17.09 4.63
C LEU A 262 -14.26 16.65 4.23
N ASP A 263 -14.06 16.29 2.97
CA ASP A 263 -12.70 16.10 2.44
C ASP A 263 -11.91 17.41 2.61
N PRO A 264 -10.81 17.40 3.36
CA PRO A 264 -10.06 18.63 3.62
C PRO A 264 -9.54 19.36 2.37
N LYS A 265 -9.54 18.69 1.22
CA LYS A 265 -9.07 19.28 -0.04
C LYS A 265 -10.16 19.95 -0.84
N ASP A 266 -11.29 19.30 -1.05
CA ASP A 266 -12.38 19.88 -1.84
C ASP A 266 -13.39 20.66 -1.01
N ARG A 267 -13.43 20.38 0.32
CA ARG A 267 -14.34 21.00 1.30
C ARG A 267 -15.83 20.97 0.91
N LYS A 268 -16.22 19.99 0.11
CA LYS A 268 -17.57 19.81 -0.44
C LYS A 268 -18.12 18.43 -0.20
N THR A 269 -17.27 17.41 -0.31
CA THR A 269 -17.68 16.01 -0.24
C THR A 269 -17.55 15.47 1.17
N VAL A 270 -18.65 14.99 1.74
CA VAL A 270 -18.62 14.22 2.99
C VAL A 270 -18.04 12.84 2.70
N THR A 271 -16.99 12.48 3.42
CA THR A 271 -16.27 11.21 3.20
C THR A 271 -15.76 10.64 4.53
N THR A 272 -15.16 9.46 4.45
CA THR A 272 -14.46 8.86 5.58
C THR A 272 -13.12 9.53 5.82
N LEU A 273 -12.90 9.97 7.04
CA LEU A 273 -11.67 10.58 7.53
C LEU A 273 -10.97 9.62 8.48
N ARG A 274 -9.65 9.55 8.41
CA ARG A 274 -8.83 8.89 9.42
C ARG A 274 -7.81 9.84 10.02
N LEU A 275 -7.47 9.62 11.27
CA LEU A 275 -6.35 10.28 11.92
C LEU A 275 -5.04 9.77 11.28
N VAL A 276 -4.26 10.69 10.72
CA VAL A 276 -2.89 10.42 10.27
C VAL A 276 -1.96 10.57 11.46
N PRO A 277 -1.12 9.58 11.79
CA PRO A 277 -0.38 9.53 13.04
C PRO A 277 0.83 10.47 13.11
N THR A 278 0.93 11.43 12.22
CA THR A 278 1.96 12.48 12.28
C THR A 278 1.54 13.53 13.32
N VAL A 279 2.03 13.37 14.54
CA VAL A 279 1.89 14.34 15.63
C VAL A 279 3.15 15.20 15.74
N ARG A 280 3.10 16.33 16.49
CA ARG A 280 4.21 17.32 16.52
C ARG A 280 5.59 16.71 16.76
N ASP A 281 5.72 15.73 17.61
CA ASP A 281 7.02 15.15 17.96
C ASP A 281 7.39 13.89 17.18
N THR A 282 6.66 13.57 16.11
CA THR A 282 6.85 12.33 15.35
C THR A 282 8.30 12.13 14.88
N PHE A 283 8.96 13.18 14.45
CA PHE A 283 10.33 13.13 13.91
C PHE A 283 11.37 13.83 14.79
N LYS A 284 11.06 14.09 16.05
CA LYS A 284 11.93 14.80 16.99
C LYS A 284 13.29 14.10 17.16
N THR A 285 13.31 12.76 17.22
CA THR A 285 14.54 11.97 17.32
C THR A 285 15.47 12.12 16.11
N ALA A 286 14.93 12.53 14.96
CA ALA A 286 15.71 12.83 13.76
C ALA A 286 16.13 14.31 13.69
N GLY A 287 15.82 15.11 14.70
CA GLY A 287 16.12 16.55 14.74
C GLY A 287 15.16 17.39 13.92
N ILE A 288 13.93 16.92 13.66
CA ILE A 288 12.91 17.62 12.86
C ILE A 288 11.77 18.04 13.78
N ALA A 289 11.58 19.35 13.91
CA ALA A 289 10.54 19.96 14.75
C ALA A 289 9.18 20.07 14.03
N MET A 290 9.18 19.96 12.72
CA MET A 290 8.03 20.24 11.85
C MET A 290 7.54 21.68 11.98
N GLU A 291 8.40 22.64 11.62
CA GLU A 291 8.14 24.08 11.73
C GLU A 291 6.80 24.50 11.12
N LYS A 292 6.36 23.82 10.05
CA LYS A 292 5.08 24.05 9.39
C LYS A 292 4.02 23.01 9.74
N TYR A 293 4.05 22.49 10.96
CA TYR A 293 3.12 21.44 11.39
C TYR A 293 1.65 21.77 11.12
N ASP A 294 1.28 23.01 11.36
CA ASP A 294 -0.09 23.51 11.24
C ASP A 294 -0.55 23.77 9.80
N SER A 295 0.28 23.51 8.80
CA SER A 295 -0.08 23.67 7.38
C SER A 295 -0.96 22.55 6.83
N LEU A 296 -1.03 21.40 7.49
CA LEU A 296 -1.81 20.24 7.08
C LEU A 296 -2.64 19.68 8.23
N PRO A 297 -3.90 19.26 7.99
CA PRO A 297 -4.71 18.63 9.02
C PRO A 297 -4.18 17.25 9.42
N ASN A 298 -4.56 16.77 10.58
CA ASN A 298 -4.31 15.38 11.01
C ASN A 298 -5.33 14.39 10.46
N TYR A 299 -6.50 14.86 10.06
CA TYR A 299 -7.58 14.03 9.54
C TYR A 299 -7.62 14.12 8.02
N TRP A 300 -7.51 12.96 7.37
CA TRP A 300 -7.41 12.88 5.91
C TRP A 300 -8.50 12.02 5.32
N ALA A 301 -9.05 12.47 4.20
CA ALA A 301 -9.93 11.66 3.39
C ALA A 301 -9.24 10.36 2.98
N THR A 302 -9.86 9.26 3.34
CA THR A 302 -9.24 7.95 3.19
C THR A 302 -10.27 6.93 2.71
N PRO A 303 -10.06 6.30 1.54
CA PRO A 303 -10.83 5.15 1.13
C PRO A 303 -10.69 4.02 2.15
N THR A 304 -11.80 3.44 2.53
CA THR A 304 -11.87 2.27 3.39
C THR A 304 -11.88 0.99 2.56
N HIS A 305 -11.42 -0.11 3.13
CA HIS A 305 -11.42 -1.43 2.48
C HIS A 305 -12.24 -2.46 3.25
N ASN A 306 -13.26 -2.00 3.98
CA ASN A 306 -14.24 -2.85 4.65
C ASN A 306 -15.66 -2.49 4.22
N ILE A 307 -15.88 -2.53 2.92
CA ILE A 307 -17.17 -2.17 2.32
C ILE A 307 -18.26 -3.16 2.73
N LYS A 308 -19.43 -2.63 3.06
CA LYS A 308 -20.60 -3.38 3.48
C LYS A 308 -21.84 -2.90 2.74
N LYS A 309 -22.65 -3.86 2.33
CA LYS A 309 -23.94 -3.53 1.71
C LYS A 309 -24.86 -2.80 2.70
N ARG A 310 -24.83 -3.20 3.98
CA ARG A 310 -25.66 -2.64 5.05
C ARG A 310 -24.79 -2.21 6.22
N THR A 311 -24.94 -0.96 6.61
CA THR A 311 -24.39 -0.35 7.81
C THR A 311 -25.52 0.35 8.55
N ASP A 312 -25.28 0.88 9.74
CA ASP A 312 -26.29 1.69 10.42
C ASP A 312 -26.65 2.91 9.59
N ARG A 313 -25.67 3.53 8.95
CA ARG A 313 -25.85 4.70 8.08
C ARG A 313 -26.70 4.42 6.82
N THR A 314 -26.71 3.19 6.33
CA THR A 314 -27.61 2.78 5.23
C THR A 314 -29.00 2.36 5.70
N ARG A 315 -29.15 2.04 7.01
CA ARG A 315 -30.42 1.62 7.60
C ARG A 315 -31.29 2.80 8.03
N SER A 316 -30.68 3.80 8.66
CA SER A 316 -31.39 4.96 9.19
C SER A 316 -30.75 6.27 8.73
N CYS A 317 -31.58 7.20 8.27
CA CYS A 317 -31.18 8.58 7.96
C CYS A 317 -30.81 9.35 9.23
N GLU A 318 -31.39 9.00 10.35
CA GLU A 318 -31.21 9.66 11.63
C GLU A 318 -29.77 9.62 12.12
N VAL A 319 -29.04 8.53 11.84
CA VAL A 319 -27.63 8.38 12.22
C VAL A 319 -26.77 9.59 11.77
N CYS A 320 -27.04 10.11 10.58
CA CYS A 320 -26.33 11.27 10.04
C CYS A 320 -27.10 12.59 10.29
N HIS A 321 -28.42 12.60 10.05
CA HIS A 321 -29.20 13.84 10.03
C HIS A 321 -29.65 14.31 11.40
N VAL A 322 -29.81 13.39 12.37
CA VAL A 322 -30.25 13.71 13.73
C VAL A 322 -29.12 13.52 14.73
N GLU A 323 -28.60 12.28 14.83
CA GLU A 323 -27.59 11.92 15.82
C GLU A 323 -26.21 12.50 15.49
N LYS A 324 -25.93 12.80 14.21
CA LYS A 324 -24.60 13.19 13.70
C LYS A 324 -23.49 12.26 14.15
N ARG A 325 -23.85 10.99 14.39
CA ARG A 325 -22.94 9.96 14.84
C ARG A 325 -21.84 9.74 13.81
N ASP A 326 -20.66 9.40 14.29
CA ASP A 326 -19.44 9.21 13.50
C ASP A 326 -18.86 10.48 12.86
N PHE A 327 -19.52 11.63 12.92
CA PHE A 327 -18.93 12.87 12.43
C PHE A 327 -17.78 13.31 13.34
N LEU A 328 -16.71 13.79 12.72
CA LEU A 328 -15.60 14.42 13.44
C LEU A 328 -16.10 15.73 14.05
N THR A 329 -16.08 15.82 15.37
CA THR A 329 -16.43 17.03 16.13
C THR A 329 -15.17 17.69 16.69
N LYS A 330 -15.29 18.91 17.19
CA LYS A 330 -14.18 19.63 17.84
C LYS A 330 -13.64 18.86 19.05
N GLU A 331 -14.52 18.22 19.81
CA GLU A 331 -14.20 17.41 21.00
C GLU A 331 -13.48 16.11 20.61
N GLY A 332 -13.73 15.60 19.40
CA GLY A 332 -13.08 14.41 18.83
C GLY A 332 -11.70 14.67 18.24
N LEU A 333 -11.26 15.92 18.19
CA LEU A 333 -9.94 16.24 17.66
C LEU A 333 -8.82 15.76 18.60
N ILE A 334 -7.73 15.33 18.00
CA ILE A 334 -6.52 14.93 18.74
C ILE A 334 -5.99 16.14 19.54
N LYS A 335 -5.64 15.90 20.81
CA LYS A 335 -4.99 16.92 21.66
C LYS A 335 -3.64 17.31 21.03
N ASN A 336 -3.33 18.62 21.06
CA ASN A 336 -2.13 19.20 20.45
C ASN A 336 -2.02 18.91 18.93
N GLY A 337 -3.15 18.66 18.28
CA GLY A 337 -3.22 18.49 16.84
C GLY A 337 -2.88 19.77 16.07
N SER A 338 -2.90 19.65 14.76
CA SER A 338 -2.69 20.77 13.85
C SER A 338 -3.86 21.77 13.94
N LYS A 339 -3.57 23.05 13.88
CA LYS A 339 -4.59 24.11 13.74
C LYS A 339 -5.40 23.97 12.44
N ALA A 340 -4.82 23.37 11.41
CA ALA A 340 -5.53 23.05 10.17
C ALA A 340 -6.61 21.95 10.32
N ASN A 341 -6.79 21.35 11.51
CA ASN A 341 -7.95 20.49 11.80
C ASN A 341 -9.26 21.28 11.99
N GLU A 342 -9.19 22.57 12.17
CA GLU A 342 -10.36 23.44 12.25
C GLU A 342 -11.03 23.47 10.88
N LEU A 343 -12.09 22.69 10.76
CA LEU A 343 -12.88 22.49 9.54
C LEU A 343 -14.06 23.47 9.52
#